data_25f424af951325a3c01ee7a8cd09addf
#
_entry.id   25f424af951325a3c01ee7a8cd09addf
#
_cell.length_a   1.000
_cell.length_b   1.000
_cell.length_c   1.000
_cell.angle_alpha   90.00
_cell.angle_beta   90.00
_cell.angle_gamma   90.00
#
_symmetry.space_group_name_H-M   'P 1'
#
loop_
_entity.id
_entity.type
_entity.pdbx_description
1 polymer ?
#
loop_
_entity_poly.entity_id
_entity_poly.type
_entity_poly.pdbx_seq_one_letter_code
_entity_poly.pdbx_strand_id
1 'polypeptide(L)'
;MTTQCVKAIFRYPVKSMIGEQLDQTEITEWGIPGDRGWAVRDEKRGGIRGGKKIPQLMTLAATSTVEGAMIAAPDGETMPTNALDINEWLSTQLNHPVSLWPLLPADQLDHYRRGAPDTDDFEEELRTVFGRLPGEPIPD
;
A
#
# COMPACT_ATOMS: atom_id res chain seq x y z
N MET A 1 -35.43 5.46 18.77
CA MET A 1 -34.40 6.02 17.93
C MET A 1 -33.13 5.20 18.10
N THR A 2 -32.60 4.65 17.02
CA THR A 2 -31.31 3.94 17.06
C THR A 2 -30.18 4.97 16.93
N THR A 3 -29.26 4.99 17.89
CA THR A 3 -28.06 5.82 17.82
C THR A 3 -26.99 5.06 17.03
N GLN A 4 -26.51 5.66 15.96
CA GLN A 4 -25.35 5.13 15.24
C GLN A 4 -24.08 5.53 15.98
N CYS A 5 -23.15 4.59 16.14
CA CYS A 5 -21.86 4.84 16.76
C CYS A 5 -20.73 4.16 16.00
N VAL A 6 -19.54 4.72 16.11
CA VAL A 6 -18.31 4.10 15.58
C VAL A 6 -17.95 2.96 16.53
N LYS A 7 -17.86 1.74 15.99
CA LYS A 7 -17.53 0.53 16.76
C LYS A 7 -16.03 0.28 16.84
N ALA A 8 -15.30 0.57 15.78
CA ALA A 8 -13.85 0.37 15.69
C ALA A 8 -13.25 1.36 14.70
N ILE A 9 -12.01 1.75 14.96
CA ILE A 9 -11.24 2.65 14.11
C ILE A 9 -9.95 1.92 13.74
N PHE A 10 -9.63 1.88 12.44
CA PHE A 10 -8.39 1.30 11.95
C PHE A 10 -7.61 2.34 11.15
N ARG A 11 -6.29 2.32 11.30
CA ARG A 11 -5.37 3.11 10.50
C ARG A 11 -4.40 2.19 9.78
N TYR A 12 -4.10 2.51 8.53
CA TYR A 12 -3.20 1.74 7.67
C TYR A 12 -2.01 2.62 7.28
N PRO A 13 -0.93 2.63 8.06
CA PRO A 13 0.21 3.52 7.78
C PRO A 13 0.84 3.28 6.42
N VAL A 14 0.87 2.03 5.96
CA VAL A 14 1.41 1.65 4.65
C VAL A 14 0.32 1.02 3.79
N LYS A 15 0.21 1.51 2.57
CA LYS A 15 -0.77 0.99 1.59
C LYS A 15 -0.67 -0.53 1.44
N SER A 16 -1.82 -1.20 1.52
CA SER A 16 -2.01 -2.65 1.34
C SER A 16 -1.40 -3.56 2.41
N MET A 17 -0.78 -3.01 3.45
CA MET A 17 -0.34 -3.78 4.62
C MET A 17 -1.48 -3.89 5.64
N ILE A 18 -1.37 -4.86 6.55
CA ILE A 18 -2.26 -4.97 7.71
C ILE A 18 -2.08 -3.71 8.57
N GLY A 19 -3.19 -3.09 8.97
CA GLY A 19 -3.20 -1.87 9.76
C GLY A 19 -3.23 -2.12 11.27
N GLU A 20 -3.48 -1.04 12.01
CA GLU A 20 -3.58 -1.00 13.47
C GLU A 20 -4.96 -0.52 13.89
N GLN A 21 -5.44 -1.00 15.02
CA GLN A 21 -6.66 -0.51 15.65
C GLN A 21 -6.31 0.65 16.58
N LEU A 22 -7.12 1.71 16.52
CA LEU A 22 -7.00 2.89 17.37
C LEU A 22 -8.19 2.98 18.32
N ASP A 23 -7.96 3.43 19.56
CA ASP A 23 -9.02 3.75 20.51
C ASP A 23 -9.68 5.08 20.19
N GLN A 24 -8.90 6.04 19.70
CA GLN A 24 -9.36 7.36 19.30
C GLN A 24 -8.47 7.96 18.22
N THR A 25 -9.00 8.88 17.46
CA THR A 25 -8.26 9.68 16.49
C THR A 25 -8.99 10.99 16.22
N GLU A 26 -8.29 11.97 15.70
CA GLU A 26 -8.91 13.14 15.10
C GLU A 26 -9.13 12.91 13.59
N ILE A 27 -10.08 13.64 13.03
CA ILE A 27 -10.33 13.65 11.60
C ILE A 27 -10.00 15.04 11.08
N THR A 28 -9.04 15.11 10.16
CA THR A 28 -8.62 16.34 9.50
C THR A 28 -9.24 16.43 8.10
N GLU A 29 -9.05 17.54 7.41
CA GLU A 29 -9.43 17.68 6.00
C GLU A 29 -8.74 16.64 5.07
N TRP A 30 -7.63 16.03 5.53
CA TRP A 30 -6.87 14.99 4.83
C TRP A 30 -7.19 13.57 5.32
N GLY A 31 -8.17 13.42 6.21
CA GLY A 31 -8.56 12.16 6.83
C GLY A 31 -7.89 11.91 8.18
N ILE A 32 -7.64 10.64 8.48
CA ILE A 32 -6.95 10.22 9.71
C ILE A 32 -5.46 10.45 9.56
N PRO A 33 -4.82 11.22 10.47
CA PRO A 33 -3.38 11.45 10.41
C PRO A 33 -2.57 10.15 10.39
N GLY A 34 -1.61 10.05 9.47
CA GLY A 34 -0.74 8.88 9.31
C GLY A 34 -1.36 7.72 8.52
N ASP A 35 -2.61 7.83 8.09
CA ASP A 35 -3.24 6.81 7.24
C ASP A 35 -2.70 6.89 5.81
N ARG A 36 -2.23 5.74 5.27
CA ARG A 36 -1.59 5.64 3.95
C ARG A 36 -0.49 6.68 3.71
N GLY A 37 0.27 7.00 4.74
CA GLY A 37 1.41 7.89 4.64
C GLY A 37 2.59 7.32 3.83
N TRP A 38 2.58 6.02 3.56
CA TRP A 38 3.63 5.29 2.87
C TRP A 38 3.06 4.33 1.83
N ALA A 39 3.82 4.10 0.77
CA ALA A 39 3.49 3.14 -0.27
C ALA A 39 4.73 2.52 -0.88
N VAL A 40 4.58 1.30 -1.39
CA VAL A 40 5.64 0.56 -2.07
C VAL A 40 5.60 0.87 -3.57
N ARG A 41 6.75 1.18 -4.13
CA ARG A 41 6.98 1.34 -5.56
C ARG A 41 7.66 0.11 -6.12
N ASP A 42 7.17 -0.36 -7.25
CA ASP A 42 7.76 -1.47 -8.01
C ASP A 42 8.98 -0.97 -8.79
N GLU A 43 10.16 -1.50 -8.48
CA GLU A 43 11.40 -1.10 -9.15
C GLU A 43 11.64 -1.86 -10.47
N LYS A 44 10.87 -2.91 -10.71
CA LYS A 44 10.95 -3.66 -11.97
C LYS A 44 10.04 -3.07 -13.05
N ARG A 45 8.80 -2.71 -12.66
CA ARG A 45 7.76 -2.25 -13.59
C ARG A 45 7.43 -0.78 -13.43
N GLY A 46 7.91 -0.14 -12.37
CA GLY A 46 7.58 1.22 -11.99
C GLY A 46 6.19 1.37 -11.38
N GLY A 47 5.94 2.53 -10.82
CA GLY A 47 4.66 2.89 -10.22
C GLY A 47 4.42 2.31 -8.84
N ILE A 48 3.52 2.98 -8.11
CA ILE A 48 3.07 2.52 -6.80
C ILE A 48 2.19 1.29 -6.99
N ARG A 49 2.47 0.25 -6.22
CA ARG A 49 1.72 -1.01 -6.27
C ARG A 49 0.95 -1.24 -4.97
N GLY A 50 -0.09 -2.04 -5.07
CA GLY A 50 -0.88 -2.52 -3.94
C GLY A 50 -0.98 -4.03 -3.92
N GLY A 51 -1.79 -4.56 -3.01
CA GLY A 51 -1.98 -6.01 -2.81
C GLY A 51 -2.50 -6.77 -4.03
N LYS A 52 -3.13 -6.10 -5.00
CA LYS A 52 -3.55 -6.75 -6.25
C LYS A 52 -2.35 -7.19 -7.11
N LYS A 53 -1.26 -6.45 -7.09
CA LYS A 53 -0.05 -6.72 -7.87
C LYS A 53 1.05 -7.39 -7.06
N ILE A 54 1.13 -7.07 -5.77
CA ILE A 54 2.08 -7.66 -4.82
C ILE A 54 1.27 -8.18 -3.63
N PRO A 55 0.65 -9.37 -3.72
CA PRO A 55 -0.21 -9.91 -2.65
C PRO A 55 0.50 -10.08 -1.31
N GLN A 56 1.80 -10.31 -1.32
CA GLN A 56 2.62 -10.46 -0.12
C GLN A 56 2.62 -9.23 0.78
N LEU A 57 2.28 -8.04 0.25
CA LEU A 57 2.08 -6.83 1.06
C LEU A 57 1.07 -7.05 2.18
N MET A 58 0.03 -7.82 1.92
CA MET A 58 -1.03 -8.12 2.90
C MET A 58 -0.60 -9.08 4.00
N THR A 59 0.60 -9.62 3.96
CA THR A 59 1.19 -10.43 5.05
C THR A 59 2.04 -9.60 6.01
N LEU A 60 2.40 -8.38 5.62
CA LEU A 60 3.14 -7.44 6.45
C LEU A 60 2.16 -6.57 7.24
N ALA A 61 2.53 -6.21 8.47
CA ALA A 61 1.73 -5.34 9.32
C ALA A 61 2.47 -4.03 9.60
N ALA A 62 1.76 -2.91 9.60
CA ALA A 62 2.35 -1.61 9.87
C ALA A 62 1.64 -0.93 11.05
N THR A 63 2.44 -0.36 11.95
CA THR A 63 2.00 0.46 13.08
C THR A 63 2.67 1.82 13.03
N SER A 64 1.95 2.88 13.35
CA SER A 64 2.52 4.23 13.38
C SER A 64 3.45 4.41 14.55
N THR A 65 4.52 5.18 14.31
CA THR A 65 5.48 5.63 15.33
C THR A 65 5.64 7.13 15.26
N VAL A 66 6.36 7.72 16.20
CA VAL A 66 6.65 9.17 16.19
C VAL A 66 7.42 9.59 14.94
N GLU A 67 8.27 8.71 14.41
CA GLU A 67 9.15 9.00 13.28
C GLU A 67 8.64 8.45 11.93
N GLY A 68 7.45 7.84 11.90
CA GLY A 68 6.90 7.25 10.69
C GLY A 68 6.04 6.02 10.98
N ALA A 69 6.53 4.84 10.62
CA ALA A 69 5.88 3.58 10.93
C ALA A 69 6.91 2.45 11.17
N MET A 70 6.45 1.42 11.84
CA MET A 70 7.17 0.17 12.03
C MET A 70 6.47 -0.92 11.21
N ILE A 71 7.21 -1.66 10.40
CA ILE A 71 6.70 -2.77 9.61
C ILE A 71 7.14 -4.07 10.25
N ALA A 72 6.20 -4.99 10.45
CA ALA A 72 6.45 -6.32 10.99
C ALA A 72 6.19 -7.39 9.93
N ALA A 73 7.13 -8.32 9.79
CA ALA A 73 7.00 -9.49 8.96
C ALA A 73 6.30 -10.64 9.71
N PRO A 74 5.76 -11.65 9.00
CA PRO A 74 5.07 -12.79 9.63
C PRO A 74 5.95 -13.58 10.62
N ASP A 75 7.27 -13.58 10.44
CA ASP A 75 8.22 -14.25 11.35
C ASP A 75 8.52 -13.44 12.63
N GLY A 76 7.95 -12.24 12.77
CA GLY A 76 8.16 -11.34 13.90
C GLY A 76 9.32 -10.36 13.73
N GLU A 77 10.07 -10.43 12.63
CA GLU A 77 11.10 -9.43 12.32
C GLU A 77 10.42 -8.07 12.03
N THR A 78 11.02 -7.00 12.54
CA THR A 78 10.49 -5.64 12.38
C THR A 78 11.52 -4.70 11.78
N MET A 79 11.05 -3.72 11.00
CA MET A 79 11.91 -2.71 10.38
C MET A 79 11.19 -1.36 10.37
N PRO A 80 11.81 -0.28 10.88
CA PRO A 80 11.22 1.05 10.80
C PRO A 80 11.32 1.61 9.36
N THR A 81 10.34 2.41 8.98
CA THR A 81 10.27 3.02 7.63
C THR A 81 11.44 3.94 7.30
N ASN A 82 12.12 4.48 8.31
CA ASN A 82 13.30 5.34 8.15
C ASN A 82 14.65 4.58 8.21
N ALA A 83 14.63 3.24 8.28
CA ALA A 83 15.87 2.46 8.24
C ALA A 83 16.57 2.60 6.87
N LEU A 84 17.90 2.65 6.89
CA LEU A 84 18.68 2.79 5.66
C LEU A 84 18.53 1.61 4.70
N ASP A 85 18.29 0.44 5.23
CA ASP A 85 18.15 -0.83 4.50
C ASP A 85 16.68 -1.27 4.31
N ILE A 86 15.70 -0.37 4.56
CA ILE A 86 14.27 -0.68 4.44
C ILE A 86 13.91 -1.24 3.06
N ASN A 87 14.44 -0.67 1.99
CA ASN A 87 14.13 -1.09 0.63
C ASN A 87 14.66 -2.51 0.32
N GLU A 88 15.86 -2.82 0.77
CA GLU A 88 16.45 -4.15 0.64
C GLU A 88 15.68 -5.18 1.47
N TRP A 89 15.36 -4.85 2.70
CA TRP A 89 14.57 -5.69 3.59
C TRP A 89 13.18 -5.98 3.00
N LEU A 90 12.45 -4.95 2.53
CA LEU A 90 11.15 -5.13 1.89
C LEU A 90 11.24 -5.96 0.62
N SER A 91 12.26 -5.73 -0.20
CA SER A 91 12.46 -6.50 -1.44
C SER A 91 12.67 -7.99 -1.15
N THR A 92 13.35 -8.30 -0.05
CA THR A 92 13.52 -9.68 0.43
C THR A 92 12.19 -10.25 0.92
N GLN A 93 11.46 -9.53 1.77
CA GLN A 93 10.17 -9.98 2.32
C GLN A 93 9.12 -10.21 1.23
N LEU A 94 9.11 -9.37 0.21
CA LEU A 94 8.14 -9.44 -0.90
C LEU A 94 8.61 -10.31 -2.06
N ASN A 95 9.86 -10.76 -2.04
CA ASN A 95 10.51 -11.46 -3.16
C ASN A 95 10.34 -10.71 -4.50
N HIS A 96 10.47 -9.40 -4.45
CA HIS A 96 10.29 -8.50 -5.58
C HIS A 96 11.04 -7.19 -5.34
N PRO A 97 11.75 -6.63 -6.32
CA PRO A 97 12.48 -5.39 -6.13
C PRO A 97 11.52 -4.21 -5.93
N VAL A 98 11.57 -3.60 -4.76
CA VAL A 98 10.71 -2.49 -4.37
C VAL A 98 11.48 -1.41 -3.62
N SER A 99 10.87 -0.22 -3.56
CA SER A 99 11.28 0.85 -2.65
C SER A 99 10.06 1.40 -1.89
N LEU A 100 10.28 1.86 -0.67
CA LEU A 100 9.26 2.46 0.18
C LEU A 100 9.32 3.98 0.05
N TRP A 101 8.17 4.60 -0.20
CA TRP A 101 8.07 6.04 -0.40
C TRP A 101 7.03 6.65 0.52
N PRO A 102 7.34 7.82 1.12
CA PRO A 102 6.32 8.61 1.81
C PRO A 102 5.35 9.22 0.79
N LEU A 103 4.22 9.72 1.30
CA LEU A 103 3.30 10.51 0.49
C LEU A 103 4.01 11.77 0.00
N LEU A 104 4.08 11.95 -1.31
CA LEU A 104 4.65 13.12 -1.96
C LEU A 104 3.55 14.11 -2.37
N PRO A 105 3.88 15.40 -2.60
CA PRO A 105 2.95 16.38 -3.13
C PRO A 105 2.24 15.89 -4.41
N ALA A 106 0.96 16.24 -4.56
CA ALA A 106 0.13 15.78 -5.67
C ALA A 106 0.61 16.26 -7.06
N ASP A 107 1.42 17.31 -7.12
CA ASP A 107 2.01 17.83 -8.34
C ASP A 107 3.22 17.01 -8.83
N GLN A 108 3.76 16.12 -8.02
CA GLN A 108 4.81 15.18 -8.44
C GLN A 108 4.22 14.01 -9.24
N LEU A 109 3.74 14.32 -10.44
CA LEU A 109 2.97 13.40 -11.27
C LEU A 109 3.73 12.12 -11.65
N ASP A 110 5.05 12.21 -11.84
CA ASP A 110 5.86 11.03 -12.20
C ASP A 110 5.87 9.96 -11.11
N HIS A 111 5.80 10.38 -9.84
CA HIS A 111 5.69 9.46 -8.71
C HIS A 111 4.38 8.69 -8.73
N TYR A 112 3.29 9.32 -9.19
CA TYR A 112 1.94 8.74 -9.20
C TYR A 112 1.55 8.08 -10.51
N ARG A 113 2.42 8.12 -11.52
CA ARG A 113 2.16 7.43 -12.80
C ARG A 113 2.06 5.92 -12.62
N ARG A 114 1.16 5.30 -13.36
CA ARG A 114 1.10 3.85 -13.47
C ARG A 114 2.41 3.30 -13.99
N GLY A 115 2.85 2.22 -13.39
CA GLY A 115 3.94 1.43 -13.92
C GLY A 115 3.56 0.65 -15.19
N ALA A 116 4.55 0.05 -15.82
CA ALA A 116 4.34 -0.82 -16.97
C ALA A 116 3.42 -2.00 -16.62
N PRO A 117 2.63 -2.53 -17.57
CA PRO A 117 1.84 -3.73 -17.37
C PRO A 117 2.73 -4.94 -17.06
N ASP A 118 2.19 -5.93 -16.36
CA ASP A 118 2.91 -7.16 -16.03
C ASP A 118 3.05 -8.09 -17.23
N THR A 119 2.19 -7.90 -18.25
CA THR A 119 2.16 -8.67 -19.49
C THR A 119 2.25 -7.75 -20.69
N ASP A 120 2.55 -8.31 -21.86
CA ASP A 120 2.57 -7.57 -23.13
C ASP A 120 1.16 -7.25 -23.64
N ASP A 121 0.14 -7.94 -23.11
CA ASP A 121 -1.27 -7.70 -23.40
C ASP A 121 -1.92 -6.87 -22.27
N PHE A 122 -1.89 -5.56 -22.44
CA PHE A 122 -2.45 -4.62 -21.47
C PHE A 122 -3.98 -4.77 -21.32
N GLU A 123 -4.69 -5.07 -22.38
CA GLU A 123 -6.15 -5.25 -22.32
C GLU A 123 -6.53 -6.49 -21.53
N GLU A 124 -5.81 -7.60 -21.72
CA GLU A 124 -6.05 -8.82 -20.97
C GLU A 124 -5.68 -8.65 -19.49
N GLU A 125 -4.62 -7.90 -19.20
CA GLU A 125 -4.29 -7.53 -17.83
C GLU A 125 -5.41 -6.72 -17.18
N LEU A 126 -5.99 -5.74 -17.87
CA LEU A 126 -7.13 -4.97 -17.37
C LEU A 126 -8.35 -5.86 -17.12
N ARG A 127 -8.67 -6.78 -18.02
CA ARG A 127 -9.76 -7.75 -17.81
C ARG A 127 -9.56 -8.54 -16.53
N THR A 128 -8.34 -9.04 -16.32
CA THR A 128 -7.98 -9.78 -15.10
C THR A 128 -8.16 -8.92 -13.85
N VAL A 129 -7.67 -7.67 -13.88
CA VAL A 129 -7.80 -6.72 -12.74
C VAL A 129 -9.26 -6.42 -12.43
N PHE A 130 -10.12 -6.31 -13.43
CA PHE A 130 -11.56 -6.07 -13.26
C PHE A 130 -12.39 -7.34 -13.07
N GLY A 131 -11.76 -8.51 -12.97
CA GLY A 131 -12.46 -9.79 -12.81
C GLY A 131 -13.29 -10.17 -14.02
N ARG A 132 -12.88 -9.74 -15.22
CA ARG A 132 -13.54 -10.07 -16.50
C ARG A 132 -12.97 -11.35 -17.08
N LEU A 133 -13.81 -12.07 -17.81
CA LEU A 133 -13.37 -13.23 -18.59
C LEU A 133 -12.64 -12.78 -19.86
N PRO A 134 -11.80 -13.65 -20.45
CA PRO A 134 -11.15 -13.36 -21.73
C PRO A 134 -12.17 -12.91 -22.79
N GLY A 135 -11.90 -11.77 -23.44
CA GLY A 135 -12.77 -11.22 -24.48
C GLY A 135 -13.97 -10.40 -24.00
N GLU A 136 -14.26 -10.35 -22.69
CA GLU A 136 -15.31 -9.48 -22.17
C GLU A 136 -14.94 -7.98 -22.27
N PRO A 137 -15.92 -7.08 -22.45
CA PRO A 137 -15.67 -5.64 -22.48
C PRO A 137 -15.01 -5.15 -21.18
N ILE A 138 -14.05 -4.23 -21.33
CA ILE A 138 -13.44 -3.52 -20.21
C ILE A 138 -14.39 -2.36 -19.85
N PRO A 139 -14.62 -2.09 -18.55
CA PRO A 139 -15.40 -0.91 -18.14
C PRO A 139 -14.74 0.40 -18.58
N ASP A 140 -15.56 1.37 -18.97
CA ASP A 140 -15.15 2.73 -19.34
C ASP A 140 -14.51 3.47 -18.16
#